data_9c7cdca1613ccdf392f3cfc0d1e81448
#
_entry.id   9c7cdca1613ccdf392f3cfc0d1e81448
#
_cell.length_a   1.000
_cell.length_b   1.000
_cell.length_c   1.000
_cell.angle_alpha   90.00
_cell.angle_beta   90.00
_cell.angle_gamma   90.00
#
_symmetry.space_group_name_H-M   'P 1'
#
loop_
_entity.id
_entity.type
_entity.pdbx_description
1 polymer ?
#
loop_
_entity_poly.entity_id
_entity_poly.type
_entity_poly.pdbx_seq_one_letter_code
_entity_poly.pdbx_strand_id
1 'polypeptide(L)'
;MKKKRLARVIIAAVVTAAILVAIIVGCGPKWGDGSANVNGSNSNSSNSASDNVSSNDNAAQSNNNYATRITVKLPSYYLENMVFQRGKTLIVKGTATTSQRGKVVDPTQLITTISQGKKSASAQAKISKNGDFTCTLPKQKASLKPYSLTILYNETTLLTLKNVYVGDVFIAAGQSNMELNYSQYYEGSGNSYNFGGGLITTDDLPKQLSDNNVHFVASANSSKGTDFPLRDVNEQAGTWLEATADNSQHFSYLAQQFAMQLRAAHPNVPIGIIQTAWGGTPIRRHVQGGDIYANHIAPLEGFHVAGVLWYQGCNDSTNEATALAYESQMTLLINQYREVFDQDDLPFLYVQLARWPGYQYTQNVR
;
A
#
# COMPACT_ATOMS: atom_id res chain seq x y z
N MET A 1 -8.62 -8.25 30.62
CA MET A 1 -9.32 -9.32 29.87
C MET A 1 -10.63 -8.85 29.22
N LYS A 2 -11.52 -8.07 29.88
CA LYS A 2 -12.78 -7.63 29.28
C LYS A 2 -12.65 -6.70 28.04
N LYS A 3 -11.65 -5.79 28.01
CA LYS A 3 -11.43 -4.90 26.85
C LYS A 3 -10.92 -5.63 25.58
N LYS A 4 -10.13 -6.70 25.74
CA LYS A 4 -9.67 -7.50 24.58
C LYS A 4 -10.80 -8.35 23.98
N ARG A 5 -11.76 -8.80 24.79
CA ARG A 5 -12.95 -9.52 24.29
C ARG A 5 -13.89 -8.58 23.52
N LEU A 6 -14.08 -7.34 23.98
CA LEU A 6 -14.94 -6.37 23.31
C LEU A 6 -14.40 -5.98 21.91
N ALA A 7 -13.09 -5.76 21.78
CA ALA A 7 -12.47 -5.48 20.49
C ALA A 7 -12.64 -6.65 19.50
N ARG A 8 -12.53 -7.90 19.96
CA ARG A 8 -12.75 -9.09 19.11
C ARG A 8 -14.20 -9.24 18.67
N VAL A 9 -15.15 -8.90 19.50
CA VAL A 9 -16.60 -8.97 19.17
C VAL A 9 -16.98 -7.87 18.16
N ILE A 10 -16.45 -6.67 18.29
CA ILE A 10 -16.72 -5.56 17.37
C ILE A 10 -16.11 -5.84 15.98
N ILE A 11 -14.89 -6.38 15.91
CA ILE A 11 -14.28 -6.81 14.65
C ILE A 11 -15.11 -7.90 13.98
N ALA A 12 -15.62 -8.88 14.74
CA ALA A 12 -16.48 -9.92 14.20
C ALA A 12 -17.80 -9.37 13.63
N ALA A 13 -18.42 -8.37 14.27
CA ALA A 13 -19.65 -7.74 13.80
C ALA A 13 -19.43 -6.92 12.52
N VAL A 14 -18.32 -6.19 12.41
CA VAL A 14 -17.94 -5.44 11.19
C VAL A 14 -17.65 -6.39 10.02
N VAL A 15 -16.99 -7.51 10.29
CA VAL A 15 -16.72 -8.56 9.29
C VAL A 15 -18.02 -9.20 8.79
N THR A 16 -19.01 -9.41 9.65
CA THR A 16 -20.29 -10.02 9.25
C THR A 16 -21.06 -9.12 8.27
N ALA A 17 -21.01 -7.79 8.46
CA ALA A 17 -21.65 -6.84 7.54
C ALA A 17 -20.91 -6.75 6.19
N ALA A 18 -19.57 -6.76 6.19
CA ALA A 18 -18.77 -6.80 4.97
C ALA A 18 -18.89 -8.14 4.21
N ILE A 19 -19.02 -9.26 4.93
CA ILE A 19 -19.24 -10.59 4.34
C ILE A 19 -20.61 -10.66 3.65
N LEU A 20 -21.65 -10.01 4.17
CA LEU A 20 -22.97 -9.97 3.52
C LEU A 20 -22.91 -9.27 2.15
N VAL A 21 -22.09 -8.22 2.00
CA VAL A 21 -21.89 -7.55 0.71
C VAL A 21 -21.02 -8.41 -0.23
N ALA A 22 -20.03 -9.13 0.31
CA ALA A 22 -19.11 -9.95 -0.49
C ALA A 22 -19.75 -11.28 -0.97
N ILE A 23 -20.76 -11.81 -0.29
CA ILE A 23 -21.49 -13.03 -0.70
C ILE A 23 -22.30 -12.78 -1.98
N ILE A 24 -22.64 -11.53 -2.29
CA ILE A 24 -23.42 -11.15 -3.46
C ILE A 24 -22.57 -11.08 -4.73
N VAL A 25 -21.24 -10.92 -4.61
CA VAL A 25 -20.36 -10.78 -5.77
C VAL A 25 -19.68 -12.11 -6.08
N GLY A 26 -20.22 -12.84 -7.00
CA GLY A 26 -19.57 -14.04 -7.56
C GLY A 26 -18.20 -13.72 -8.16
N CYS A 27 -17.33 -14.73 -8.26
CA CYS A 27 -16.05 -14.57 -8.97
C CYS A 27 -16.31 -14.05 -10.39
N GLY A 28 -15.84 -12.84 -10.68
CA GLY A 28 -16.07 -12.16 -11.97
C GLY A 28 -15.50 -12.90 -13.19
N PRO A 29 -15.78 -12.40 -14.40
CA PRO A 29 -15.41 -13.07 -15.64
C PRO A 29 -13.89 -13.22 -15.79
N LYS A 30 -13.47 -14.24 -16.51
CA LYS A 30 -12.08 -14.44 -16.94
C LYS A 30 -11.61 -13.24 -17.74
N TRP A 31 -10.69 -12.49 -17.21
CA TRP A 31 -9.90 -11.55 -18.00
C TRP A 31 -8.91 -12.40 -18.82
N GLY A 32 -9.05 -12.33 -20.15
CA GLY A 32 -8.09 -12.96 -21.04
C GLY A 32 -6.72 -12.30 -20.90
N ASP A 33 -5.68 -13.12 -21.03
CA ASP A 33 -4.28 -12.65 -21.14
C ASP A 33 -4.15 -11.76 -22.39
N GLY A 34 -4.39 -10.47 -22.19
CA GLY A 34 -4.15 -9.47 -23.23
C GLY A 34 -2.67 -9.12 -23.29
N SER A 35 -1.86 -9.98 -23.93
CA SER A 35 -0.54 -9.60 -24.38
C SER A 35 -0.68 -8.65 -25.58
N ALA A 36 -0.71 -7.36 -25.31
CA ALA A 36 -0.61 -6.35 -26.35
C ALA A 36 0.84 -6.25 -26.82
N ASN A 37 1.09 -6.85 -27.97
CA ASN A 37 2.29 -6.61 -28.77
C ASN A 37 2.22 -5.18 -29.31
N VAL A 38 3.05 -4.28 -28.82
CA VAL A 38 3.28 -2.99 -29.46
C VAL A 38 4.65 -3.02 -30.13
N ASN A 39 4.64 -3.24 -31.44
CA ASN A 39 5.79 -3.04 -32.31
C ASN A 39 6.16 -1.56 -32.34
N GLY A 40 7.41 -1.28 -32.02
CA GLY A 40 8.01 0.03 -32.13
C GLY A 40 8.32 0.42 -33.58
N SER A 41 8.35 1.67 -33.85
CA SER A 41 9.07 2.23 -34.98
C SER A 41 10.05 3.28 -34.53
N ASN A 42 11.30 3.03 -34.91
CA ASN A 42 12.44 3.93 -34.86
C ASN A 42 12.18 5.26 -35.60
N SER A 43 12.70 6.34 -35.08
CA SER A 43 13.28 7.38 -35.93
C SER A 43 14.48 8.04 -35.23
N ASN A 44 15.63 7.81 -35.83
CA ASN A 44 16.88 8.53 -35.65
C ASN A 44 16.74 10.00 -36.04
N SER A 45 17.37 10.90 -35.32
CA SER A 45 18.09 12.02 -35.96
C SER A 45 19.25 12.48 -35.08
N SER A 46 20.42 12.27 -35.64
CA SER A 46 21.72 12.81 -35.28
C SER A 46 21.77 14.32 -35.56
N ASN A 47 22.37 15.10 -34.70
CA ASN A 47 23.20 16.21 -35.17
C ASN A 47 24.33 16.50 -34.17
N SER A 48 25.53 16.34 -34.71
CA SER A 48 26.82 16.73 -34.20
C SER A 48 27.04 18.22 -34.42
N ALA A 49 27.60 18.91 -33.43
CA ALA A 49 28.40 20.12 -33.66
C ALA A 49 29.56 20.13 -32.66
N SER A 50 30.72 19.97 -33.21
CA SER A 50 32.03 20.23 -32.56
C SER A 50 32.29 21.69 -32.60
N ASP A 51 32.80 22.28 -31.50
CA ASP A 51 33.66 23.43 -31.55
C ASP A 51 34.77 23.32 -30.49
N ASN A 52 35.96 23.27 -30.99
CA ASN A 52 37.23 23.46 -30.30
C ASN A 52 37.39 24.90 -29.80
N VAL A 53 37.72 25.10 -28.56
CA VAL A 53 38.49 26.28 -28.13
C VAL A 53 39.54 25.91 -27.09
N SER A 54 40.70 26.26 -27.43
CA SER A 54 42.01 26.29 -26.87
C SER A 54 42.17 26.54 -25.36
N SER A 55 43.17 25.81 -24.85
CA SER A 55 43.88 25.94 -23.58
C SER A 55 44.24 27.38 -23.19
N ASN A 56 44.03 27.73 -21.93
CA ASN A 56 44.94 28.61 -21.18
C ASN A 56 45.01 28.15 -19.72
N ASP A 57 46.16 27.69 -19.34
CA ASP A 57 46.58 27.41 -17.99
C ASP A 57 46.56 28.68 -17.15
N ASN A 58 45.77 28.68 -16.09
CA ASN A 58 46.05 29.44 -14.89
C ASN A 58 45.54 28.64 -13.69
N ALA A 59 46.47 28.00 -13.00
CA ALA A 59 46.27 27.37 -11.73
C ALA A 59 45.92 28.39 -10.65
N ALA A 60 44.63 28.69 -10.52
CA ALA A 60 44.07 29.25 -9.29
C ALA A 60 43.53 28.08 -8.48
N GLN A 61 44.21 27.74 -7.37
CA GLN A 61 43.66 26.89 -6.32
C GLN A 61 42.39 27.57 -5.79
N SER A 62 41.25 27.29 -6.41
CA SER A 62 39.96 27.57 -5.82
C SER A 62 39.71 26.53 -4.74
N ASN A 63 39.81 26.95 -3.48
CA ASN A 63 39.23 26.25 -2.35
C ASN A 63 37.71 26.16 -2.58
N ASN A 64 37.28 25.24 -3.44
CA ASN A 64 35.90 24.87 -3.60
C ASN A 64 35.48 24.09 -2.36
N ASN A 65 35.14 24.80 -1.28
CA ASN A 65 34.34 24.29 -0.20
C ASN A 65 32.93 24.01 -0.77
N TYR A 66 32.80 22.94 -1.57
CA TYR A 66 31.48 22.39 -1.88
C TYR A 66 30.89 21.93 -0.55
N ALA A 67 29.89 22.67 -0.05
CA ALA A 67 29.15 22.28 1.13
C ALA A 67 28.68 20.84 0.97
N THR A 68 28.96 20.00 1.96
CA THR A 68 28.53 18.59 1.94
C THR A 68 27.03 18.53 1.79
N ARG A 69 26.56 18.05 0.65
CA ARG A 69 25.14 17.87 0.41
C ARG A 69 24.70 16.48 0.88
N ILE A 70 23.73 16.45 1.77
CA ILE A 70 23.05 15.21 2.20
C ILE A 70 21.74 15.09 1.43
N THR A 71 21.47 13.91 0.92
CA THR A 71 20.23 13.58 0.22
C THR A 71 19.56 12.40 0.92
N VAL A 72 18.27 12.52 1.19
CA VAL A 72 17.43 11.46 1.76
C VAL A 72 16.41 11.03 0.71
N LYS A 73 16.27 9.72 0.53
CA LYS A 73 15.21 9.10 -0.27
C LYS A 73 14.40 8.14 0.61
N LEU A 74 13.11 8.30 0.65
CA LEU A 74 12.17 7.38 1.29
C LEU A 74 11.59 6.41 0.25
N PRO A 75 11.12 5.22 0.68
CA PRO A 75 10.25 4.37 -0.13
C PRO A 75 9.04 5.14 -0.68
N SER A 76 8.56 4.75 -1.83
CA SER A 76 7.52 5.46 -2.60
C SER A 76 6.22 5.72 -1.83
N TYR A 77 5.87 4.86 -0.88
CA TYR A 77 4.63 4.99 -0.10
C TYR A 77 4.71 5.97 1.08
N TYR A 78 5.90 6.52 1.40
CA TYR A 78 6.01 7.64 2.36
C TYR A 78 5.69 8.95 1.67
N LEU A 79 4.44 9.34 1.71
CA LEU A 79 3.90 10.49 1.00
C LEU A 79 3.02 11.34 1.92
N GLU A 80 2.66 12.53 1.48
CA GLU A 80 1.63 13.31 2.14
C GLU A 80 0.31 12.53 2.20
N ASN A 81 -0.51 12.80 3.19
CA ASN A 81 -1.77 12.12 3.50
C ASN A 81 -1.63 10.65 3.93
N MET A 82 -0.41 10.11 4.11
CA MET A 82 -0.22 8.77 4.63
C MET A 82 -0.75 8.61 6.05
N VAL A 83 -1.11 7.38 6.40
CA VAL A 83 -1.56 7.01 7.74
C VAL A 83 -0.58 6.02 8.37
N PHE A 84 -0.07 6.33 9.56
CA PHE A 84 0.67 5.39 10.40
C PHE A 84 -0.25 4.65 11.36
N GLN A 85 0.09 3.40 11.69
CA GLN A 85 -0.68 2.60 12.65
C GLN A 85 -0.59 3.17 14.06
N ARG A 86 -1.73 3.50 14.66
CA ARG A 86 -1.82 3.91 16.06
C ARG A 86 -1.41 2.79 17.02
N GLY A 87 -0.90 3.17 18.20
CA GLY A 87 -0.56 2.21 19.25
C GLY A 87 0.71 1.41 19.02
N LYS A 88 1.35 1.59 17.88
CA LYS A 88 2.66 1.04 17.50
C LYS A 88 3.70 2.14 17.42
N THR A 89 4.97 1.80 17.49
CA THR A 89 6.07 2.72 17.13
C THR A 89 5.96 3.05 15.64
N LEU A 90 6.36 4.28 15.27
CA LEU A 90 6.34 4.70 13.87
C LEU A 90 7.73 4.48 13.29
N ILE A 91 7.82 3.59 12.33
CA ILE A 91 9.09 3.32 11.64
C ILE A 91 9.17 4.23 10.43
N VAL A 92 10.28 4.97 10.31
CA VAL A 92 10.62 5.76 9.12
C VAL A 92 11.95 5.24 8.61
N LYS A 93 11.95 4.70 7.39
CA LYS A 93 13.13 4.11 6.76
C LYS A 93 13.40 4.71 5.39
N GLY A 94 14.63 4.63 4.93
CA GLY A 94 15.03 5.12 3.63
C GLY A 94 16.53 5.02 3.42
N THR A 95 17.03 5.75 2.43
CA THR A 95 18.47 5.86 2.19
C THR A 95 18.94 7.29 2.40
N ALA A 96 20.10 7.46 3.01
CA ALA A 96 20.75 8.74 3.21
C ALA A 96 22.15 8.69 2.56
N THR A 97 22.41 9.60 1.65
CA THR A 97 23.67 9.67 0.91
C THR A 97 24.34 11.03 1.06
N THR A 98 25.64 11.07 0.91
CA THR A 98 26.44 12.31 0.94
C THR A 98 27.14 12.53 -0.39
N SER A 99 27.27 13.79 -0.81
CA SER A 99 28.06 14.17 -1.99
C SER A 99 29.57 13.96 -1.82
N GLN A 100 30.05 13.74 -0.59
CA GLN A 100 31.46 13.46 -0.31
C GLN A 100 31.79 11.99 -0.58
N ARG A 101 32.62 11.75 -1.59
CA ARG A 101 33.05 10.41 -1.97
C ARG A 101 33.73 9.68 -0.81
N GLY A 102 33.33 8.44 -0.53
CA GLY A 102 33.90 7.58 0.50
C GLY A 102 33.53 7.95 1.94
N LYS A 103 32.61 8.91 2.14
CA LYS A 103 32.05 9.22 3.47
C LYS A 103 30.65 8.64 3.63
N VAL A 104 30.30 8.33 4.87
CA VAL A 104 28.96 7.90 5.30
C VAL A 104 28.30 9.06 6.02
N VAL A 105 27.00 9.16 5.91
CA VAL A 105 26.19 10.14 6.65
C VAL A 105 26.31 9.86 8.14
N ASP A 106 26.59 10.90 8.94
CA ASP A 106 26.67 10.75 10.40
C ASP A 106 25.26 10.48 10.97
N PRO A 107 25.03 9.28 11.55
CA PRO A 107 23.73 8.94 12.09
C PRO A 107 23.28 9.84 13.24
N THR A 108 24.24 10.45 13.99
CA THR A 108 23.91 11.32 15.12
C THR A 108 23.28 12.63 14.69
N GLN A 109 23.48 13.02 13.45
CA GLN A 109 22.98 14.25 12.85
C GLN A 109 21.68 14.06 12.07
N LEU A 110 21.30 12.82 11.73
CA LEU A 110 20.08 12.51 11.00
C LEU A 110 18.94 12.21 11.98
N ILE A 111 18.00 13.12 12.06
CA ILE A 111 16.90 13.07 13.03
C ILE A 111 15.56 13.14 12.28
N THR A 112 14.64 12.26 12.65
CA THR A 112 13.24 12.34 12.21
C THR A 112 12.38 12.85 13.35
N THR A 113 11.52 13.81 13.05
CA THR A 113 10.60 14.43 14.01
C THR A 113 9.17 14.33 13.50
N ILE A 114 8.24 13.87 14.35
CA ILE A 114 6.80 13.97 14.12
C ILE A 114 6.23 15.02 15.06
N SER A 115 5.41 15.94 14.53
CA SER A 115 4.87 17.06 15.31
C SER A 115 3.40 17.32 15.01
N GLN A 116 2.67 17.80 16.01
CA GLN A 116 1.29 18.28 15.88
C GLN A 116 1.07 19.46 16.85
N GLY A 117 0.89 20.64 16.30
CA GLY A 117 0.84 21.88 17.08
C GLY A 117 2.14 22.10 17.87
N LYS A 118 2.02 22.21 19.20
CA LYS A 118 3.19 22.40 20.09
C LYS A 118 3.84 21.10 20.56
N LYS A 119 3.31 19.93 20.17
CA LYS A 119 3.82 18.63 20.58
C LYS A 119 4.70 18.07 19.47
N SER A 120 5.85 17.54 19.84
CA SER A 120 6.76 16.85 18.94
C SER A 120 7.41 15.65 19.62
N ALA A 121 7.84 14.70 18.81
CA ALA A 121 8.67 13.58 19.22
C ALA A 121 9.70 13.33 18.13
N SER A 122 10.93 13.07 18.52
CA SER A 122 12.05 12.89 17.60
C SER A 122 12.76 11.57 17.86
N ALA A 123 13.37 11.02 16.82
CA ALA A 123 14.23 9.86 16.88
C ALA A 123 15.46 10.08 15.99
N GLN A 124 16.60 9.63 16.50
CA GLN A 124 17.86 9.60 15.77
C GLN A 124 17.87 8.38 14.85
N ALA A 125 18.49 8.51 13.68
CA ALA A 125 18.63 7.42 12.72
C ALA A 125 19.65 6.39 13.19
N LYS A 126 19.34 5.11 12.88
CA LYS A 126 20.36 4.05 12.75
C LYS A 126 20.67 3.93 11.27
N ILE A 127 21.94 4.06 10.88
CA ILE A 127 22.37 4.03 9.48
C ILE A 127 23.31 2.86 9.24
N SER A 128 23.04 2.08 8.18
CA SER A 128 23.91 1.00 7.72
C SER A 128 25.11 1.56 6.94
N LYS A 129 26.13 0.70 6.70
CA LYS A 129 27.28 1.06 5.85
C LYS A 129 26.88 1.42 4.40
N ASN A 130 25.74 0.95 3.95
CA ASN A 130 25.22 1.22 2.60
C ASN A 130 24.37 2.50 2.54
N GLY A 131 24.19 3.18 3.68
CA GLY A 131 23.38 4.38 3.77
C GLY A 131 21.91 4.15 4.06
N ASP A 132 21.46 2.88 4.22
CA ASP A 132 20.09 2.61 4.63
C ASP A 132 19.88 3.07 6.07
N PHE A 133 18.82 3.80 6.33
CA PHE A 133 18.53 4.29 7.67
C PHE A 133 17.16 3.87 8.17
N THR A 134 17.05 3.79 9.48
CA THR A 134 15.77 3.57 10.19
C THR A 134 15.71 4.50 11.39
N CYS A 135 14.61 5.25 11.51
CA CYS A 135 14.23 6.01 12.70
C CYS A 135 12.98 5.38 13.33
N THR A 136 13.03 5.11 14.62
CA THR A 136 11.91 4.54 15.37
C THR A 136 11.33 5.61 16.29
N LEU A 137 10.27 6.25 15.85
CA LEU A 137 9.54 7.25 16.63
C LEU A 137 8.60 6.60 17.66
N PRO A 138 8.36 7.24 18.81
CA PRO A 138 7.43 6.72 19.80
C PRO A 138 5.99 6.72 19.26
N LYS A 139 5.17 5.85 19.86
CA LYS A 139 3.73 5.74 19.58
C LYS A 139 3.04 7.10 19.62
N GLN A 140 2.22 7.37 18.63
CA GLN A 140 1.38 8.56 18.59
C GLN A 140 -0.10 8.18 18.81
N LYS A 141 -0.90 9.17 19.22
CA LYS A 141 -2.35 9.00 19.36
C LYS A 141 -3.03 9.17 18.00
N ALA A 142 -4.10 8.42 17.78
CA ALA A 142 -4.98 8.68 16.64
C ALA A 142 -5.51 10.12 16.69
N SER A 143 -5.57 10.75 15.53
CA SER A 143 -6.03 12.13 15.43
C SER A 143 -6.56 12.42 14.03
N LEU A 144 -7.73 13.04 13.93
CA LEU A 144 -8.27 13.60 12.69
C LEU A 144 -7.52 14.86 12.24
N LYS A 145 -6.73 15.47 13.14
CA LYS A 145 -5.83 16.57 12.78
C LYS A 145 -4.51 15.98 12.33
N PRO A 146 -3.94 16.47 11.22
CA PRO A 146 -2.70 15.94 10.69
C PRO A 146 -1.51 16.24 11.60
N TYR A 147 -0.49 15.40 11.45
CA TYR A 147 0.87 15.59 11.91
C TYR A 147 1.74 16.07 10.74
N SER A 148 2.91 16.61 11.05
CA SER A 148 4.00 16.81 10.11
C SER A 148 5.15 15.88 10.47
N LEU A 149 5.73 15.21 9.46
CA LEU A 149 6.92 14.38 9.58
C LEU A 149 8.07 15.11 8.90
N THR A 150 9.13 15.43 9.64
CA THR A 150 10.29 16.17 9.14
C THR A 150 11.56 15.37 9.36
N ILE A 151 12.43 15.30 8.35
CA ILE A 151 13.76 14.72 8.44
C ILE A 151 14.78 15.86 8.37
N LEU A 152 15.64 15.92 9.37
CA LEU A 152 16.67 16.95 9.51
C LEU A 152 18.04 16.30 9.50
N TYR A 153 19.04 17.02 8.99
CA TYR A 153 20.44 16.72 9.17
C TYR A 153 21.16 17.97 9.65
N ASN A 154 21.85 17.86 10.80
CA ASN A 154 22.52 18.99 11.45
C ASN A 154 21.60 20.22 11.50
N GLU A 155 20.39 20.06 12.05
CA GLU A 155 19.33 21.08 12.20
C GLU A 155 18.74 21.61 10.87
N THR A 156 19.32 21.24 9.72
CA THR A 156 18.81 21.63 8.41
C THR A 156 17.73 20.65 7.96
N THR A 157 16.57 21.16 7.60
CA THR A 157 15.47 20.34 7.07
C THR A 157 15.82 19.80 5.68
N LEU A 158 15.81 18.49 5.52
CA LEU A 158 16.01 17.80 4.25
C LEU A 158 14.69 17.46 3.56
N LEU A 159 13.67 17.07 4.34
CA LEU A 159 12.37 16.65 3.82
C LEU A 159 11.28 16.93 4.86
N THR A 160 10.11 17.33 4.39
CA THR A 160 8.90 17.43 5.22
C THR A 160 7.72 16.81 4.48
N LEU A 161 7.05 15.86 5.12
CA LEU A 161 5.73 15.37 4.71
C LEU A 161 4.68 16.03 5.60
N LYS A 162 3.80 16.76 4.98
CA LYS A 162 2.64 17.38 5.62
C LYS A 162 1.46 16.41 5.61
N ASN A 163 0.43 16.74 6.40
CA ASN A 163 -0.82 15.97 6.42
C ASN A 163 -0.60 14.46 6.67
N VAL A 164 0.34 14.10 7.55
CA VAL A 164 0.53 12.73 7.98
C VAL A 164 -0.46 12.41 9.10
N TYR A 165 -1.12 11.27 9.03
CA TYR A 165 -2.13 10.87 10.00
C TYR A 165 -1.67 9.68 10.85
N VAL A 166 -2.33 9.49 11.99
CA VAL A 166 -2.15 8.31 12.85
C VAL A 166 -3.53 7.72 13.12
N GLY A 167 -3.74 6.48 12.69
CA GLY A 167 -5.04 5.81 12.72
C GLY A 167 -4.91 4.31 12.63
N ASP A 168 -5.89 3.63 12.07
CA ASP A 168 -5.83 2.20 11.79
C ASP A 168 -5.54 1.95 10.31
N VAL A 169 -4.49 1.19 10.03
CA VAL A 169 -4.05 0.89 8.67
C VAL A 169 -4.34 -0.57 8.32
N PHE A 170 -4.91 -0.80 7.15
CA PHE A 170 -5.18 -2.14 6.65
C PHE A 170 -4.57 -2.36 5.27
N ILE A 171 -4.09 -3.57 5.05
CA ILE A 171 -3.69 -4.04 3.72
C ILE A 171 -4.93 -4.66 3.06
N ALA A 172 -5.31 -4.17 1.88
CA ALA A 172 -6.34 -4.78 1.04
C ALA A 172 -5.66 -5.62 -0.04
N ALA A 173 -5.53 -6.92 0.22
CA ALA A 173 -4.78 -7.87 -0.60
C ALA A 173 -5.66 -8.97 -1.18
N GLY A 174 -5.23 -9.58 -2.26
CA GLY A 174 -5.92 -10.66 -2.93
C GLY A 174 -6.00 -10.48 -4.44
N GLN A 175 -7.11 -10.90 -5.05
CA GLN A 175 -7.31 -10.82 -6.50
C GLN A 175 -8.49 -9.90 -6.87
N SER A 176 -9.07 -10.09 -8.05
CA SER A 176 -10.09 -9.23 -8.65
C SER A 176 -11.20 -8.78 -7.69
N ASN A 177 -11.79 -9.67 -6.91
CA ASN A 177 -12.87 -9.31 -5.98
C ASN A 177 -12.43 -8.34 -4.86
N MET A 178 -11.13 -8.29 -4.52
CA MET A 178 -10.57 -7.26 -3.65
C MET A 178 -10.14 -6.02 -4.45
N GLU A 179 -9.69 -6.19 -5.69
CA GLU A 179 -9.20 -5.10 -6.52
C GLU A 179 -10.32 -4.23 -7.12
N LEU A 180 -11.46 -4.83 -7.47
CA LEU A 180 -12.58 -4.15 -8.13
C LEU A 180 -13.01 -2.90 -7.39
N ASN A 181 -13.08 -1.79 -8.13
CA ASN A 181 -13.51 -0.50 -7.63
C ASN A 181 -15.02 -0.28 -7.84
N TYR A 182 -15.55 0.83 -7.34
CA TYR A 182 -16.98 1.13 -7.43
C TYR A 182 -17.44 1.25 -8.89
N SER A 183 -16.68 1.92 -9.76
CA SER A 183 -17.05 2.09 -11.18
C SER A 183 -17.20 0.74 -11.89
N GLN A 184 -16.30 -0.21 -11.62
CA GLN A 184 -16.37 -1.55 -12.22
C GLN A 184 -17.59 -2.35 -11.76
N TYR A 185 -17.99 -2.21 -10.49
CA TYR A 185 -19.23 -2.78 -9.99
C TYR A 185 -20.46 -2.07 -10.60
N TYR A 186 -20.42 -0.76 -10.65
CA TYR A 186 -21.51 0.08 -11.15
C TYR A 186 -21.73 -0.12 -12.65
N GLU A 187 -20.69 -0.08 -13.46
CA GLU A 187 -20.76 -0.33 -14.91
C GLU A 187 -21.14 -1.78 -15.21
N GLY A 188 -20.60 -2.73 -14.45
CA GLY A 188 -20.94 -4.14 -14.55
C GLY A 188 -22.39 -4.44 -14.19
N SER A 189 -23.00 -3.70 -13.27
CA SER A 189 -24.41 -3.88 -12.89
C SER A 189 -25.37 -3.46 -13.98
N GLY A 190 -25.02 -2.47 -14.82
CA GLY A 190 -25.79 -2.10 -16.02
C GLY A 190 -25.82 -3.16 -17.11
N ASN A 191 -24.91 -4.13 -17.07
CA ASN A 191 -24.75 -5.23 -18.01
C ASN A 191 -25.24 -6.57 -17.45
N SER A 192 -26.29 -6.59 -16.66
CA SER A 192 -26.99 -7.81 -16.24
C SER A 192 -26.06 -8.96 -15.77
N TYR A 193 -25.26 -8.75 -14.74
CA TYR A 193 -24.66 -9.88 -14.03
C TYR A 193 -25.75 -10.66 -13.32
N ASN A 194 -26.11 -11.79 -13.89
CA ASN A 194 -27.09 -12.70 -13.32
C ASN A 194 -26.42 -13.56 -12.24
N PHE A 195 -26.38 -13.05 -11.01
CA PHE A 195 -25.88 -13.80 -9.86
C PHE A 195 -26.97 -14.72 -9.30
N GLY A 196 -27.00 -15.98 -9.77
CA GLY A 196 -27.82 -16.99 -9.19
C GLY A 196 -29.34 -16.74 -9.32
N GLY A 197 -29.79 -16.04 -10.36
CA GLY A 197 -31.20 -15.78 -10.66
C GLY A 197 -31.76 -14.48 -10.13
N GLY A 198 -30.94 -13.63 -9.51
CA GLY A 198 -31.32 -12.25 -9.11
C GLY A 198 -30.55 -11.23 -9.91
N LEU A 199 -31.21 -10.22 -10.44
CA LEU A 199 -30.59 -9.01 -10.97
C LEU A 199 -30.19 -8.12 -9.79
N ILE A 200 -28.89 -7.87 -9.63
CA ILE A 200 -28.41 -6.79 -8.77
C ILE A 200 -28.47 -5.52 -9.60
N THR A 201 -29.27 -4.57 -9.17
CA THR A 201 -29.34 -3.25 -9.79
C THR A 201 -28.36 -2.31 -9.12
N THR A 202 -28.06 -1.16 -9.76
CA THR A 202 -27.22 -0.10 -9.16
C THR A 202 -27.79 0.40 -7.85
N ASP A 203 -29.10 0.35 -7.65
CA ASP A 203 -29.79 0.79 -6.45
C ASP A 203 -29.56 -0.16 -5.26
N ASP A 204 -29.19 -1.42 -5.54
CA ASP A 204 -28.89 -2.43 -4.53
C ASP A 204 -27.46 -2.33 -3.98
N LEU A 205 -26.60 -1.59 -4.66
CA LEU A 205 -25.22 -1.40 -4.20
C LEU A 205 -25.14 -0.27 -3.16
N PRO A 206 -24.48 -0.50 -2.01
CA PRO A 206 -24.16 0.57 -1.09
C PRO A 206 -23.38 1.68 -1.81
N LYS A 207 -23.63 2.93 -1.42
CA LYS A 207 -22.92 4.06 -2.00
C LYS A 207 -21.41 3.94 -1.77
N GLN A 208 -20.65 4.53 -2.69
CA GLN A 208 -19.21 4.66 -2.51
C GLN A 208 -18.89 5.50 -1.28
N LEU A 209 -17.71 5.28 -0.70
CA LEU A 209 -17.21 6.00 0.45
C LEU A 209 -16.99 7.48 0.11
N SER A 210 -17.41 8.37 1.01
CA SER A 210 -17.04 9.78 1.01
C SER A 210 -16.74 10.21 2.45
N ASP A 211 -15.47 10.08 2.87
CA ASP A 211 -14.98 10.47 4.20
C ASP A 211 -13.50 10.87 4.09
N ASN A 212 -13.21 12.17 4.24
CA ASN A 212 -11.85 12.71 4.15
C ASN A 212 -10.89 12.21 5.26
N ASN A 213 -11.39 11.44 6.21
CA ASN A 213 -10.55 10.78 7.22
C ASN A 213 -10.22 9.32 6.88
N VAL A 214 -10.55 8.90 5.68
CA VAL A 214 -10.09 7.64 5.09
C VAL A 214 -9.15 7.97 3.94
N HIS A 215 -7.98 7.35 3.96
CA HIS A 215 -6.92 7.61 2.99
C HIS A 215 -6.54 6.31 2.29
N PHE A 216 -6.38 6.36 0.98
CA PHE A 216 -6.01 5.22 0.15
C PHE A 216 -4.68 5.44 -0.54
N VAL A 217 -3.89 4.37 -0.65
CA VAL A 217 -2.81 4.22 -1.61
C VAL A 217 -2.96 2.86 -2.27
N ALA A 218 -2.72 2.77 -3.57
CA ALA A 218 -2.81 1.51 -4.30
C ALA A 218 -1.52 1.21 -5.06
N SER A 219 -1.15 -0.08 -5.11
CA SER A 219 -0.10 -0.53 -6.00
C SER A 219 -0.59 -0.55 -7.44
N ALA A 220 0.27 -0.16 -8.37
CA ALA A 220 0.10 -0.50 -9.77
C ALA A 220 0.33 -2.00 -9.98
N ASN A 221 -0.36 -2.61 -10.96
CA ASN A 221 -0.16 -4.01 -11.33
C ASN A 221 1.20 -4.16 -12.05
N SER A 222 2.27 -4.11 -11.28
CA SER A 222 3.66 -4.19 -11.76
C SER A 222 4.45 -5.21 -10.96
N SER A 223 5.17 -6.07 -11.67
CA SER A 223 6.12 -7.04 -11.10
C SER A 223 7.58 -6.61 -11.28
N LYS A 224 7.81 -5.33 -11.59
CA LYS A 224 9.14 -4.77 -11.85
C LYS A 224 9.54 -3.78 -10.76
N GLY A 225 10.79 -3.86 -10.34
CA GLY A 225 11.37 -2.91 -9.38
C GLY A 225 11.55 -3.49 -7.98
N THR A 226 12.07 -2.68 -7.08
CA THR A 226 12.36 -3.01 -5.68
C THR A 226 11.64 -2.08 -4.69
N ASP A 227 10.88 -1.12 -5.20
CA ASP A 227 10.06 -0.19 -4.42
C ASP A 227 8.58 -0.47 -4.67
N PHE A 228 7.71 -0.02 -3.77
CA PHE A 228 6.27 -0.19 -3.90
C PHE A 228 5.78 0.53 -5.17
N PRO A 229 5.17 -0.21 -6.14
CA PRO A 229 4.75 0.38 -7.40
C PRO A 229 3.46 1.18 -7.21
N LEU A 230 3.56 2.50 -7.08
CA LEU A 230 2.40 3.37 -6.91
C LEU A 230 1.51 3.37 -8.15
N ARG A 231 0.20 3.29 -7.94
CA ARG A 231 -0.80 3.45 -8.98
C ARG A 231 -1.11 4.92 -9.19
N ASP A 232 -1.13 5.36 -10.45
CA ASP A 232 -1.67 6.64 -10.82
C ASP A 232 -3.21 6.59 -10.76
N VAL A 233 -3.79 7.55 -10.09
CA VAL A 233 -5.24 7.72 -9.98
C VAL A 233 -5.56 9.17 -10.33
N ASN A 234 -6.38 9.39 -11.34
CA ASN A 234 -6.79 10.74 -11.80
C ASN A 234 -5.60 11.69 -12.06
N GLU A 235 -4.54 11.20 -12.73
CA GLU A 235 -3.32 11.96 -13.00
C GLU A 235 -2.56 12.42 -11.73
N GLN A 236 -2.95 11.91 -10.57
CA GLN A 236 -2.27 12.14 -9.29
C GLN A 236 -1.31 10.98 -9.00
N ALA A 237 -0.21 10.95 -9.72
CA ALA A 237 0.85 9.99 -9.48
C ALA A 237 1.41 10.13 -8.06
N GLY A 238 1.53 9.03 -7.38
CA GLY A 238 2.36 8.94 -6.19
C GLY A 238 1.85 9.70 -4.98
N THR A 239 0.56 9.60 -4.64
CA THR A 239 0.03 10.16 -3.39
C THR A 239 -0.96 9.22 -2.70
N TRP A 240 -1.11 9.39 -1.39
CA TRP A 240 -2.27 8.89 -0.68
C TRP A 240 -3.44 9.83 -0.92
N LEU A 241 -4.56 9.28 -1.37
CA LEU A 241 -5.76 10.05 -1.67
C LEU A 241 -6.77 9.96 -0.54
N GLU A 242 -7.37 11.08 -0.18
CA GLU A 242 -8.56 11.09 0.67
C GLU A 242 -9.72 10.41 -0.06
N ALA A 243 -10.55 9.68 0.67
CA ALA A 243 -11.73 9.02 0.13
C ALA A 243 -12.86 10.03 -0.15
N THR A 244 -12.62 10.98 -1.02
CA THR A 244 -13.69 11.82 -1.60
C THR A 244 -14.58 10.96 -2.50
N ALA A 245 -15.74 11.44 -2.87
CA ALA A 245 -16.62 10.73 -3.79
C ALA A 245 -15.91 10.40 -5.12
N ASP A 246 -15.11 11.33 -5.64
CA ASP A 246 -14.39 11.16 -6.92
C ASP A 246 -13.25 10.16 -6.79
N ASN A 247 -12.42 10.28 -5.75
CA ASN A 247 -11.29 9.39 -5.55
C ASN A 247 -11.72 7.95 -5.25
N SER A 248 -12.80 7.77 -4.49
CA SER A 248 -13.31 6.44 -4.10
C SER A 248 -13.75 5.59 -5.29
N GLN A 249 -14.02 6.19 -6.45
CA GLN A 249 -14.31 5.45 -7.68
C GLN A 249 -13.16 4.52 -8.12
N HIS A 250 -11.94 4.80 -7.70
CA HIS A 250 -10.73 4.15 -8.21
C HIS A 250 -10.12 3.10 -7.25
N PHE A 251 -10.68 2.95 -6.06
CA PHE A 251 -10.16 2.03 -5.03
C PHE A 251 -11.09 0.86 -4.77
N SER A 252 -10.55 -0.17 -4.12
CA SER A 252 -11.28 -1.37 -3.70
C SER A 252 -12.64 -1.02 -3.08
N TYR A 253 -13.71 -1.41 -3.74
CA TYR A 253 -15.06 -1.18 -3.22
C TYR A 253 -15.32 -1.95 -1.93
N LEU A 254 -14.80 -3.18 -1.82
CA LEU A 254 -14.90 -3.97 -0.60
C LEU A 254 -14.17 -3.30 0.57
N ALA A 255 -12.95 -2.81 0.35
CA ALA A 255 -12.19 -2.10 1.37
C ALA A 255 -12.89 -0.78 1.80
N GLN A 256 -13.56 -0.10 0.88
CA GLN A 256 -14.38 1.07 1.20
C GLN A 256 -15.54 0.72 2.14
N GLN A 257 -16.27 -0.35 1.86
CA GLN A 257 -17.37 -0.80 2.71
C GLN A 257 -16.90 -1.17 4.11
N PHE A 258 -15.74 -1.84 4.21
CA PHE A 258 -15.08 -2.11 5.48
C PHE A 258 -14.70 -0.81 6.21
N ALA A 259 -14.07 0.14 5.53
CA ALA A 259 -13.66 1.41 6.11
C ALA A 259 -14.87 2.24 6.61
N MET A 260 -15.99 2.25 5.88
CA MET A 260 -17.23 2.92 6.29
C MET A 260 -17.75 2.37 7.62
N GLN A 261 -17.83 1.05 7.76
CA GLN A 261 -18.28 0.41 9.00
C GLN A 261 -17.32 0.68 10.15
N LEU A 262 -16.03 0.65 9.90
CA LEU A 262 -15.02 0.92 10.91
C LEU A 262 -15.04 2.38 11.36
N ARG A 263 -15.24 3.32 10.44
CA ARG A 263 -15.41 4.76 10.74
C ARG A 263 -16.67 5.02 11.55
N ALA A 264 -17.78 4.36 11.22
CA ALA A 264 -19.02 4.47 12.01
C ALA A 264 -18.81 4.01 13.46
N ALA A 265 -18.03 2.94 13.67
CA ALA A 265 -17.70 2.44 15.01
C ALA A 265 -16.64 3.28 15.74
N HIS A 266 -15.73 3.91 15.00
CA HIS A 266 -14.60 4.68 15.53
C HIS A 266 -14.45 6.04 14.85
N PRO A 267 -15.41 7.00 15.04
CA PRO A 267 -15.47 8.24 14.28
C PRO A 267 -14.28 9.19 14.49
N ASN A 268 -13.49 8.98 15.54
CA ASN A 268 -12.33 9.81 15.87
C ASN A 268 -10.99 9.20 15.42
N VAL A 269 -11.01 8.13 14.62
CA VAL A 269 -9.81 7.41 14.17
C VAL A 269 -9.71 7.47 12.64
N PRO A 270 -8.68 8.09 12.07
CA PRO A 270 -8.42 7.98 10.63
C PRO A 270 -8.18 6.53 10.21
N ILE A 271 -8.52 6.21 8.98
CA ILE A 271 -8.28 4.89 8.40
C ILE A 271 -7.33 5.05 7.20
N GLY A 272 -6.31 4.20 7.15
CA GLY A 272 -5.44 4.03 5.99
C GLY A 272 -5.71 2.68 5.32
N ILE A 273 -5.82 2.68 4.00
CA ILE A 273 -5.93 1.46 3.20
C ILE A 273 -4.78 1.42 2.21
N ILE A 274 -3.97 0.37 2.28
CA ILE A 274 -2.93 0.06 1.29
C ILE A 274 -3.44 -1.08 0.43
N GLN A 275 -3.85 -0.77 -0.79
CA GLN A 275 -4.38 -1.76 -1.72
C GLN A 275 -3.23 -2.41 -2.49
N THR A 276 -3.08 -3.74 -2.34
CA THR A 276 -2.06 -4.54 -3.01
C THR A 276 -2.66 -5.67 -3.86
N ALA A 277 -3.99 -5.70 -3.97
CA ALA A 277 -4.71 -6.69 -4.73
C ALA A 277 -4.43 -6.59 -6.24
N TRP A 278 -4.36 -7.75 -6.91
CA TRP A 278 -4.14 -7.86 -8.36
C TRP A 278 -5.02 -8.96 -8.96
N GLY A 279 -5.88 -8.60 -9.91
CA GLY A 279 -6.85 -9.48 -10.53
C GLY A 279 -6.22 -10.67 -11.28
N GLY A 280 -6.95 -11.82 -11.27
CA GLY A 280 -6.51 -13.02 -11.98
C GLY A 280 -5.32 -13.76 -11.38
N THR A 281 -4.88 -13.44 -10.16
CA THR A 281 -3.64 -13.96 -9.58
C THR A 281 -3.87 -15.15 -8.65
N PRO A 282 -3.05 -16.22 -8.74
CA PRO A 282 -3.03 -17.31 -7.77
C PRO A 282 -2.25 -16.92 -6.51
N ILE A 283 -2.55 -17.60 -5.39
CA ILE A 283 -1.93 -17.33 -4.09
C ILE A 283 -0.40 -17.41 -4.11
N ARG A 284 0.19 -18.28 -4.93
CA ARG A 284 1.65 -18.43 -5.07
C ARG A 284 2.39 -17.16 -5.48
N ARG A 285 1.71 -16.18 -6.10
CA ARG A 285 2.30 -14.87 -6.44
C ARG A 285 2.38 -13.94 -5.23
N HIS A 286 1.60 -14.21 -4.18
CA HIS A 286 1.50 -13.39 -2.98
C HIS A 286 2.35 -13.88 -1.81
N VAL A 287 3.07 -15.01 -1.96
CA VAL A 287 4.02 -15.53 -0.98
C VAL A 287 5.45 -15.27 -1.43
N GLN A 288 6.43 -15.40 -0.52
CA GLN A 288 7.84 -15.20 -0.81
C GLN A 288 8.28 -16.05 -2.01
N GLY A 289 8.99 -15.44 -2.94
CA GLY A 289 9.32 -16.01 -4.25
C GLY A 289 8.35 -15.61 -5.35
N GLY A 290 7.17 -15.11 -5.01
CA GLY A 290 6.22 -14.51 -5.96
C GLY A 290 6.48 -13.02 -6.19
N ASP A 291 6.11 -12.57 -7.35
CA ASP A 291 6.36 -11.19 -7.80
C ASP A 291 5.49 -10.15 -7.06
N ILE A 292 4.26 -10.49 -6.70
CA ILE A 292 3.39 -9.60 -5.92
C ILE A 292 3.94 -9.44 -4.50
N TYR A 293 4.38 -10.56 -3.87
CA TYR A 293 5.05 -10.46 -2.59
C TYR A 293 6.28 -9.54 -2.67
N ALA A 294 7.15 -9.76 -3.66
CA ALA A 294 8.39 -9.02 -3.81
C ALA A 294 8.19 -7.51 -4.04
N ASN A 295 7.15 -7.14 -4.81
CA ASN A 295 6.96 -5.74 -5.22
C ASN A 295 5.89 -4.99 -4.41
N HIS A 296 4.88 -5.70 -3.85
CA HIS A 296 3.75 -5.04 -3.20
C HIS A 296 3.72 -5.25 -1.68
N ILE A 297 4.44 -6.25 -1.16
CA ILE A 297 4.42 -6.58 0.27
C ILE A 297 5.80 -6.37 0.90
N ALA A 298 6.85 -6.95 0.36
CA ALA A 298 8.19 -6.83 0.92
C ALA A 298 8.69 -5.37 1.09
N PRO A 299 8.38 -4.42 0.19
CA PRO A 299 8.74 -3.02 0.40
C PRO A 299 8.13 -2.39 1.66
N LEU A 300 7.01 -2.94 2.16
CA LEU A 300 6.32 -2.49 3.37
C LEU A 300 6.92 -3.05 4.67
N GLU A 301 8.06 -3.76 4.61
CA GLU A 301 8.73 -4.34 5.77
C GLU A 301 8.83 -3.35 6.94
N GLY A 302 8.41 -3.78 8.13
CA GLY A 302 8.40 -2.96 9.33
C GLY A 302 7.33 -1.87 9.39
N PHE A 303 6.49 -1.72 8.37
CA PHE A 303 5.35 -0.79 8.39
C PHE A 303 4.19 -1.44 9.15
N HIS A 304 3.97 -1.03 10.40
CA HIS A 304 2.92 -1.63 11.22
C HIS A 304 1.51 -1.37 10.66
N VAL A 305 0.65 -2.39 10.73
CA VAL A 305 -0.75 -2.33 10.27
C VAL A 305 -1.70 -2.92 11.31
N ALA A 306 -2.99 -2.61 11.22
CA ALA A 306 -4.03 -3.15 12.10
C ALA A 306 -4.49 -4.54 11.66
N GLY A 307 -4.37 -4.87 10.37
CA GLY A 307 -4.78 -6.16 9.83
C GLY A 307 -4.68 -6.23 8.32
N VAL A 308 -4.94 -7.41 7.79
CA VAL A 308 -5.00 -7.72 6.36
C VAL A 308 -6.41 -8.11 5.99
N LEU A 309 -6.98 -7.45 4.99
CA LEU A 309 -8.22 -7.82 4.33
C LEU A 309 -7.84 -8.69 3.13
N TRP A 310 -8.26 -9.95 3.13
CA TRP A 310 -7.87 -10.93 2.12
C TRP A 310 -9.07 -11.47 1.35
N TYR A 311 -9.09 -11.29 0.02
CA TYR A 311 -10.08 -11.92 -0.84
C TYR A 311 -9.40 -12.47 -2.10
N GLN A 312 -9.13 -13.79 -2.06
CA GLN A 312 -8.44 -14.51 -3.13
C GLN A 312 -8.86 -15.99 -3.07
N GLY A 313 -8.52 -16.78 -4.08
CA GLY A 313 -8.75 -18.21 -4.16
C GLY A 313 -9.52 -18.64 -5.41
N CYS A 314 -10.17 -17.70 -6.11
CA CYS A 314 -10.90 -18.03 -7.34
C CYS A 314 -9.98 -18.59 -8.42
N ASN A 315 -8.79 -18.05 -8.57
CA ASN A 315 -7.81 -18.57 -9.54
C ASN A 315 -7.35 -19.98 -9.14
N ASP A 316 -7.05 -20.20 -7.87
CA ASP A 316 -6.55 -21.49 -7.37
C ASP A 316 -7.62 -22.59 -7.39
N SER A 317 -8.92 -22.23 -7.37
CA SER A 317 -10.03 -23.16 -7.43
C SER A 317 -10.34 -23.70 -8.84
N THR A 318 -9.61 -23.27 -9.85
CA THR A 318 -9.73 -23.75 -11.25
C THR A 318 -8.94 -25.02 -11.53
N ASN A 319 -8.02 -25.40 -10.66
CA ASN A 319 -7.14 -26.56 -10.81
C ASN A 319 -7.06 -27.33 -9.49
N GLU A 320 -7.13 -28.66 -9.55
CA GLU A 320 -7.15 -29.51 -8.35
C GLU A 320 -5.90 -29.38 -7.51
N ALA A 321 -4.73 -29.42 -8.10
CA ALA A 321 -3.47 -29.35 -7.38
C ALA A 321 -3.30 -28.01 -6.64
N THR A 322 -3.68 -26.89 -7.26
CA THR A 322 -3.63 -25.58 -6.62
C THR A 322 -4.67 -25.44 -5.51
N ALA A 323 -5.86 -25.99 -5.71
CA ALA A 323 -6.93 -25.99 -4.73
C ALA A 323 -6.57 -26.82 -3.48
N LEU A 324 -5.98 -28.02 -3.66
CA LEU A 324 -5.52 -28.87 -2.56
C LEU A 324 -4.33 -28.24 -1.80
N ALA A 325 -3.48 -27.47 -2.46
CA ALA A 325 -2.36 -26.78 -1.84
C ALA A 325 -2.75 -25.48 -1.12
N TYR A 326 -3.98 -24.99 -1.29
CA TYR A 326 -4.38 -23.64 -0.87
C TYR A 326 -4.25 -23.42 0.64
N GLU A 327 -4.65 -24.37 1.48
CA GLU A 327 -4.51 -24.26 2.95
C GLU A 327 -3.06 -24.07 3.38
N SER A 328 -2.15 -24.86 2.83
CA SER A 328 -0.71 -24.73 3.13
C SER A 328 -0.12 -23.42 2.62
N GLN A 329 -0.54 -22.96 1.45
CA GLN A 329 -0.13 -21.67 0.89
C GLN A 329 -0.69 -20.50 1.71
N MET A 330 -1.93 -20.58 2.19
CA MET A 330 -2.53 -19.56 3.06
C MET A 330 -1.81 -19.48 4.40
N THR A 331 -1.45 -20.63 4.98
CA THR A 331 -0.65 -20.70 6.20
C THR A 331 0.72 -20.03 6.01
N LEU A 332 1.39 -20.34 4.90
CA LEU A 332 2.67 -19.74 4.54
C LEU A 332 2.54 -18.22 4.37
N LEU A 333 1.54 -17.75 3.64
CA LEU A 333 1.25 -16.33 3.41
C LEU A 333 1.06 -15.58 4.73
N ILE A 334 0.22 -16.10 5.63
CA ILE A 334 -0.05 -15.48 6.93
C ILE A 334 1.24 -15.32 7.74
N ASN A 335 2.07 -16.36 7.80
CA ASN A 335 3.33 -16.33 8.54
C ASN A 335 4.31 -15.33 7.94
N GLN A 336 4.47 -15.30 6.62
CA GLN A 336 5.35 -14.38 5.93
C GLN A 336 4.90 -12.91 6.06
N TYR A 337 3.60 -12.65 6.02
CA TYR A 337 3.10 -11.29 6.24
C TYR A 337 3.32 -10.84 7.69
N ARG A 338 3.14 -11.75 8.66
CA ARG A 338 3.46 -11.47 10.06
C ARG A 338 4.93 -11.11 10.26
N GLU A 339 5.82 -11.80 9.57
CA GLU A 339 7.26 -11.50 9.56
C GLU A 339 7.55 -10.13 8.92
N VAL A 340 7.02 -9.85 7.72
CA VAL A 340 7.24 -8.56 7.04
C VAL A 340 6.75 -7.37 7.88
N PHE A 341 5.61 -7.51 8.54
CA PHE A 341 5.04 -6.43 9.35
C PHE A 341 5.54 -6.42 10.80
N ASP A 342 6.45 -7.34 11.19
CA ASP A 342 6.94 -7.51 12.57
C ASP A 342 5.79 -7.59 13.58
N GLN A 343 4.79 -8.45 13.30
CA GLN A 343 3.56 -8.59 14.08
C GLN A 343 3.07 -10.04 14.14
N ASP A 344 3.52 -10.81 15.14
CA ASP A 344 3.15 -12.22 15.30
C ASP A 344 1.63 -12.46 15.41
N ASP A 345 0.90 -11.48 15.93
CA ASP A 345 -0.54 -11.51 16.12
C ASP A 345 -1.34 -10.75 15.07
N LEU A 346 -0.72 -10.41 13.91
CA LEU A 346 -1.38 -9.70 12.81
C LEU A 346 -2.66 -10.42 12.40
N PRO A 347 -3.85 -9.78 12.53
CA PRO A 347 -5.10 -10.41 12.15
C PRO A 347 -5.28 -10.42 10.63
N PHE A 348 -5.81 -11.55 10.13
CA PHE A 348 -6.29 -11.71 8.78
C PHE A 348 -7.81 -11.80 8.79
N LEU A 349 -8.45 -10.95 8.00
CA LEU A 349 -9.88 -10.93 7.78
C LEU A 349 -10.09 -11.39 6.33
N TYR A 350 -10.41 -12.66 6.15
CA TYR A 350 -10.56 -13.23 4.82
C TYR A 350 -12.01 -13.45 4.47
N VAL A 351 -12.33 -13.29 3.19
CA VAL A 351 -13.63 -13.56 2.62
C VAL A 351 -13.67 -15.00 2.13
N GLN A 352 -14.62 -15.78 2.64
CA GLN A 352 -14.87 -17.12 2.13
C GLN A 352 -15.44 -17.04 0.71
N LEU A 353 -14.88 -17.82 -0.21
CA LEU A 353 -15.35 -17.83 -1.60
C LEU A 353 -16.82 -18.23 -1.69
N ALA A 354 -17.57 -17.55 -2.55
CA ALA A 354 -18.90 -17.99 -2.94
C ALA A 354 -18.81 -19.33 -3.67
N ARG A 355 -19.89 -20.14 -3.60
CA ARG A 355 -20.03 -21.31 -4.45
C ARG A 355 -20.28 -20.86 -5.88
N TRP A 356 -19.37 -21.20 -6.77
CA TRP A 356 -19.45 -20.83 -8.18
C TRP A 356 -19.29 -22.07 -9.06
N PRO A 357 -20.28 -22.46 -9.86
CA PRO A 357 -20.23 -23.69 -10.65
C PRO A 357 -19.13 -23.64 -11.74
N GLY A 358 -18.63 -22.47 -12.09
CA GLY A 358 -17.52 -22.30 -13.05
C GLY A 358 -16.13 -22.66 -12.49
N TYR A 359 -16.01 -22.91 -11.17
CA TYR A 359 -14.76 -23.29 -10.52
C TYR A 359 -14.91 -24.63 -9.81
N GLN A 360 -14.44 -25.68 -10.45
CA GLN A 360 -14.68 -27.07 -10.05
C GLN A 360 -14.23 -27.39 -8.63
N TYR A 361 -13.14 -26.78 -8.17
CA TYR A 361 -12.49 -27.08 -6.88
C TYR A 361 -12.72 -26.01 -5.81
N THR A 362 -13.77 -25.19 -5.93
CA THR A 362 -14.06 -24.11 -4.96
C THR A 362 -14.19 -24.64 -3.53
N GLN A 363 -14.71 -25.85 -3.34
CA GLN A 363 -14.87 -26.44 -2.01
C GLN A 363 -13.55 -26.72 -1.29
N ASN A 364 -12.49 -27.00 -2.05
CA ASN A 364 -11.15 -27.26 -1.49
C ASN A 364 -10.43 -25.99 -1.04
N VAL A 365 -10.82 -24.84 -1.60
CA VAL A 365 -10.24 -23.52 -1.27
C VAL A 365 -11.03 -22.83 -0.14
N ARG A 366 -12.29 -23.19 0.07
CA ARG A 366 -13.18 -22.61 1.10
C ARG A 366 -12.87 -23.11 2.50
#